data_b9111d892408d3f302708a59c6a8e3e4
#
_entry.id   b9111d892408d3f302708a59c6a8e3e4
#
_cell.length_a   1.000
_cell.length_b   1.000
_cell.length_c   1.000
_cell.angle_alpha   90.00
_cell.angle_beta   90.00
_cell.angle_gamma   90.00
#
_symmetry.space_group_name_H-M   'P 1'
#
loop_
_entity.id
_entity.type
_entity.pdbx_description
1 polymer ?
#
loop_
_entity_poly.entity_id
_entity_poly.type
_entity_poly.pdbx_seq_one_letter_code
_entity_poly.pdbx_strand_id
1 'polypeptide(L)'
;MGLRVVAIDVDDSKLALATRLGAEVVVNARTSDVVAEVQKATGGVHGVLVTAVHPQAFGQAIGLTRRGGTIVFNGLPPGDFPAPIFDIVLKGLTIRGSIVGTRQDMAEALDFYARGLIHPTVASAKLDDINEVFGRMGRGQIDGRIVIDYRQS
;
A
#
# COMPACT_ATOMS: atom_id res chain seq x y z
N MET A 1 5.07 -5.43 14.68
CA MET A 1 3.83 -4.78 15.14
C MET A 1 2.68 -5.76 15.34
N GLY A 2 2.85 -7.05 15.06
CA GLY A 2 1.86 -8.11 15.35
C GLY A 2 0.56 -8.04 14.55
N LEU A 3 0.54 -7.32 13.42
CA LEU A 3 -0.61 -7.25 12.53
C LEU A 3 -0.54 -8.39 11.52
N ARG A 4 -1.70 -9.00 11.22
CA ARG A 4 -1.88 -9.88 10.06
C ARG A 4 -2.11 -9.02 8.84
N VAL A 5 -1.30 -9.18 7.81
CA VAL A 5 -1.33 -8.32 6.62
C VAL A 5 -1.91 -9.05 5.43
N VAL A 6 -2.88 -8.41 4.78
CA VAL A 6 -3.33 -8.75 3.43
C VAL A 6 -2.75 -7.74 2.47
N ALA A 7 -2.00 -8.18 1.46
CA ALA A 7 -1.46 -7.32 0.42
C ALA A 7 -2.23 -7.48 -0.89
N ILE A 8 -2.56 -6.37 -1.52
CA ILE A 8 -3.31 -6.32 -2.77
C ILE A 8 -2.51 -5.48 -3.76
N ASP A 9 -2.22 -6.05 -4.92
CA ASP A 9 -1.56 -5.34 -6.02
C ASP A 9 -2.03 -5.94 -7.35
N VAL A 10 -1.71 -5.29 -8.45
CA VAL A 10 -1.94 -5.78 -9.83
C VAL A 10 -0.72 -6.48 -10.41
N ASP A 11 0.42 -6.44 -9.71
CA ASP A 11 1.71 -6.97 -10.15
C ASP A 11 2.15 -8.14 -9.26
N ASP A 12 2.34 -9.31 -9.87
CA ASP A 12 2.74 -10.53 -9.16
C ASP A 12 4.14 -10.42 -8.53
N SER A 13 5.06 -9.61 -9.11
CA SER A 13 6.39 -9.40 -8.51
C SER A 13 6.28 -8.67 -7.17
N LYS A 14 5.38 -7.68 -7.07
CA LYS A 14 5.11 -6.94 -5.84
C LYS A 14 4.39 -7.80 -4.81
N LEU A 15 3.48 -8.66 -5.25
CA LEU A 15 2.82 -9.63 -4.37
C LEU A 15 3.82 -10.66 -3.82
N ALA A 16 4.75 -11.13 -4.65
CA ALA A 16 5.84 -11.99 -4.20
C ALA A 16 6.76 -11.29 -3.18
N LEU A 17 7.06 -9.99 -3.39
CA LEU A 17 7.78 -9.19 -2.40
C LEU A 17 6.99 -9.05 -1.10
N ALA A 18 5.69 -8.76 -1.17
CA ALA A 18 4.83 -8.65 -0.01
C ALA A 18 4.82 -9.94 0.84
N THR A 19 4.76 -11.10 0.17
CA THR A 19 4.86 -12.41 0.84
C THR A 19 6.20 -12.58 1.55
N ARG A 20 7.31 -12.23 0.90
CA ARG A 20 8.65 -12.28 1.54
C ARG A 20 8.77 -11.33 2.74
N LEU A 21 8.05 -10.22 2.72
CA LEU A 21 7.99 -9.25 3.82
C LEU A 21 6.98 -9.63 4.92
N GLY A 22 6.29 -10.76 4.78
CA GLY A 22 5.42 -11.31 5.82
C GLY A 22 3.93 -11.06 5.62
N ALA A 23 3.47 -10.69 4.44
CA ALA A 23 2.03 -10.69 4.13
C ALA A 23 1.50 -12.12 4.17
N GLU A 24 0.43 -12.33 4.95
CA GLU A 24 -0.18 -13.65 5.15
C GLU A 24 -1.08 -14.03 3.98
N VAL A 25 -1.76 -13.06 3.40
CA VAL A 25 -2.63 -13.22 2.23
C VAL A 25 -2.21 -12.23 1.16
N VAL A 26 -2.12 -12.69 -0.08
CA VAL A 26 -1.85 -11.82 -1.23
C VAL A 26 -2.96 -12.03 -2.28
N VAL A 27 -3.43 -10.93 -2.88
CA VAL A 27 -4.51 -10.98 -3.88
C VAL A 27 -4.11 -10.12 -5.08
N ASN A 28 -4.12 -10.73 -6.27
CA ASN A 28 -3.91 -10.01 -7.52
C ASN A 28 -5.23 -9.40 -8.00
N ALA A 29 -5.33 -8.07 -7.95
CA ALA A 29 -6.54 -7.32 -8.30
C ALA A 29 -6.85 -7.32 -9.82
N ARG A 30 -5.95 -7.80 -10.65
CA ARG A 30 -6.17 -7.95 -12.09
C ARG A 30 -6.89 -9.24 -12.44
N THR A 31 -6.67 -10.28 -11.66
CA THR A 31 -7.14 -11.65 -11.96
C THR A 31 -8.23 -12.17 -11.03
N SER A 32 -8.49 -11.45 -9.93
CA SER A 32 -9.42 -11.90 -8.88
C SER A 32 -10.39 -10.80 -8.45
N ASP A 33 -11.56 -11.21 -7.96
CA ASP A 33 -12.42 -10.33 -7.18
C ASP A 33 -11.80 -10.13 -5.78
N VAL A 34 -11.16 -8.98 -5.63
CA VAL A 34 -10.43 -8.63 -4.41
C VAL A 34 -11.31 -8.69 -3.16
N VAL A 35 -12.55 -8.17 -3.26
CA VAL A 35 -13.46 -8.12 -2.11
C VAL A 35 -13.86 -9.52 -1.71
N ALA A 36 -14.27 -10.36 -2.68
CA ALA A 36 -14.67 -11.73 -2.42
C ALA A 36 -13.53 -12.56 -1.80
N GLU A 37 -12.31 -12.47 -2.35
CA GLU A 37 -11.16 -13.23 -1.85
C GLU A 37 -10.76 -12.82 -0.43
N VAL A 38 -10.71 -11.52 -0.14
CA VAL A 38 -10.36 -11.03 1.20
C VAL A 38 -11.46 -11.35 2.21
N GLN A 39 -12.73 -11.20 1.84
CA GLN A 39 -13.85 -11.58 2.71
C GLN A 39 -13.81 -13.07 3.03
N LYS A 40 -13.56 -13.91 2.05
CA LYS A 40 -13.43 -15.38 2.23
C LYS A 40 -12.26 -15.73 3.17
N ALA A 41 -11.13 -15.06 3.02
CA ALA A 41 -9.91 -15.35 3.80
C ALA A 41 -9.96 -14.81 5.23
N THR A 42 -10.69 -13.71 5.48
CA THR A 42 -10.58 -12.96 6.74
C THR A 42 -11.91 -12.61 7.40
N GLY A 43 -13.04 -12.70 6.70
CA GLY A 43 -14.33 -12.16 7.15
C GLY A 43 -14.37 -10.62 7.16
N GLY A 44 -13.45 -9.96 6.47
CA GLY A 44 -13.24 -8.52 6.44
C GLY A 44 -12.13 -8.05 7.40
N VAL A 45 -11.41 -7.02 6.98
CA VAL A 45 -10.24 -6.51 7.71
C VAL A 45 -10.59 -5.36 8.65
N HIS A 46 -9.82 -5.19 9.73
CA HIS A 46 -10.02 -4.13 10.72
C HIS A 46 -9.62 -2.76 10.19
N GLY A 47 -8.60 -2.71 9.34
CA GLY A 47 -8.10 -1.50 8.74
C GLY A 47 -7.65 -1.74 7.30
N VAL A 48 -7.85 -0.73 6.46
CA VAL A 48 -7.35 -0.70 5.07
C VAL A 48 -6.52 0.55 4.89
N LEU A 49 -5.28 0.39 4.42
CA LEU A 49 -4.44 1.49 3.96
C LEU A 49 -4.40 1.46 2.43
N VAL A 50 -4.96 2.49 1.79
CA VAL A 50 -4.95 2.63 0.33
C VAL A 50 -3.79 3.49 -0.08
N THR A 51 -2.75 2.86 -0.65
CA THR A 51 -1.57 3.53 -1.21
C THR A 51 -1.58 3.56 -2.74
N ALA A 52 -2.52 2.85 -3.36
CA ALA A 52 -2.66 2.79 -4.82
C ALA A 52 -3.07 4.14 -5.41
N VAL A 53 -2.59 4.41 -6.62
CA VAL A 53 -2.92 5.62 -7.38
C VAL A 53 -4.00 5.34 -8.46
N HIS A 54 -4.99 4.52 -8.12
CA HIS A 54 -6.11 4.19 -8.99
C HIS A 54 -7.44 4.24 -8.22
N PRO A 55 -8.48 4.96 -8.73
CA PRO A 55 -9.75 5.18 -8.01
C PRO A 55 -10.48 3.88 -7.61
N GLN A 56 -10.36 2.80 -8.38
CA GLN A 56 -10.98 1.52 -8.06
C GLN A 56 -10.57 0.96 -6.69
N ALA A 57 -9.29 1.13 -6.29
CA ALA A 57 -8.80 0.67 -5.00
C ALA A 57 -9.51 1.34 -3.82
N PHE A 58 -9.93 2.60 -3.99
CA PHE A 58 -10.67 3.36 -2.98
C PHE A 58 -12.09 2.79 -2.78
N GLY A 59 -12.77 2.47 -3.89
CA GLY A 59 -14.09 1.82 -3.82
C GLY A 59 -14.01 0.41 -3.21
N GLN A 60 -13.02 -0.39 -3.60
CA GLN A 60 -12.78 -1.73 -3.05
C GLN A 60 -12.56 -1.71 -1.53
N ALA A 61 -11.85 -0.69 -1.01
CA ALA A 61 -11.53 -0.56 0.41
C ALA A 61 -12.79 -0.63 1.30
N ILE A 62 -13.93 -0.11 0.85
CA ILE A 62 -15.21 -0.15 1.58
C ILE A 62 -15.72 -1.59 1.70
N GLY A 63 -15.62 -2.36 0.61
CA GLY A 63 -16.00 -3.77 0.58
C GLY A 63 -15.12 -4.67 1.45
N LEU A 64 -13.81 -4.37 1.51
CA LEU A 64 -12.82 -5.11 2.29
C LEU A 64 -12.99 -4.95 3.79
N THR A 65 -13.49 -3.79 4.22
CA THR A 65 -13.51 -3.40 5.63
C THR A 65 -14.71 -4.01 6.36
N ARG A 66 -14.46 -4.58 7.54
CA ARG A 66 -15.50 -5.10 8.44
C ARG A 66 -16.24 -3.97 9.16
N ARG A 67 -17.30 -4.32 9.88
CA ARG A 67 -18.02 -3.38 10.76
C ARG A 67 -17.08 -2.73 11.78
N GLY A 68 -17.24 -1.42 11.97
CA GLY A 68 -16.41 -0.60 12.87
C GLY A 68 -14.98 -0.44 12.43
N GLY A 69 -14.62 -0.85 11.20
CA GLY A 69 -13.26 -0.74 10.70
C GLY A 69 -12.89 0.65 10.19
N THR A 70 -11.60 0.85 9.97
CA THR A 70 -11.05 2.14 9.54
C THR A 70 -10.39 2.00 8.17
N ILE A 71 -10.65 2.96 7.30
CA ILE A 71 -10.02 3.08 5.97
C ILE A 71 -9.17 4.35 5.99
N VAL A 72 -7.91 4.22 5.59
CA VAL A 72 -6.99 5.36 5.44
C VAL A 72 -6.60 5.52 3.98
N PHE A 73 -6.89 6.69 3.42
CA PHE A 73 -6.50 7.06 2.07
C PHE A 73 -5.17 7.83 2.11
N ASN A 74 -4.15 7.24 1.52
CA ASN A 74 -2.82 7.83 1.40
C ASN A 74 -2.41 8.06 -0.07
N GLY A 75 -2.86 7.20 -1.00
CA GLY A 75 -2.69 7.41 -2.43
C GLY A 75 -3.43 8.65 -2.93
N LEU A 76 -2.93 9.29 -3.98
CA LEU A 76 -3.48 10.52 -4.56
C LEU A 76 -3.74 10.36 -6.07
N PRO A 77 -4.68 9.51 -6.49
CA PRO A 77 -5.09 9.46 -7.88
C PRO A 77 -5.90 10.71 -8.24
N PRO A 78 -5.88 11.16 -9.50
CA PRO A 78 -6.81 12.18 -9.96
C PRO A 78 -8.25 11.62 -10.03
N GLY A 79 -9.24 12.51 -9.89
CA GLY A 79 -10.65 12.19 -10.00
C GLY A 79 -11.31 11.74 -8.71
N ASP A 80 -12.50 11.19 -8.85
CA ASP A 80 -13.39 10.79 -7.76
C ASP A 80 -13.63 9.27 -7.79
N PHE A 81 -14.15 8.72 -6.70
CA PHE A 81 -14.66 7.37 -6.65
C PHE A 81 -16.07 7.35 -6.04
N PRO A 82 -16.97 6.45 -6.50
CA PRO A 82 -18.28 6.30 -5.91
C PRO A 82 -18.17 5.64 -4.54
N ALA A 83 -18.75 6.29 -3.52
CA ALA A 83 -18.79 5.77 -2.16
C ALA A 83 -20.20 5.27 -1.83
N PRO A 84 -20.42 3.97 -1.60
CA PRO A 84 -21.73 3.42 -1.28
C PRO A 84 -22.15 3.84 0.14
N ILE A 85 -23.06 4.81 0.21
CA ILE A 85 -23.52 5.41 1.49
C ILE A 85 -24.07 4.33 2.42
N PHE A 86 -24.88 3.42 1.89
CA PHE A 86 -25.50 2.34 2.66
C PHE A 86 -24.46 1.48 3.40
N ASP A 87 -23.42 1.04 2.71
CA ASP A 87 -22.37 0.20 3.31
C ASP A 87 -21.58 0.96 4.37
N ILE A 88 -21.26 2.23 4.11
CA ILE A 88 -20.52 3.06 5.05
C ILE A 88 -21.31 3.23 6.34
N VAL A 89 -22.60 3.55 6.23
CA VAL A 89 -23.48 3.79 7.39
C VAL A 89 -23.74 2.48 8.16
N LEU A 90 -24.13 1.40 7.48
CA LEU A 90 -24.44 0.13 8.15
C LEU A 90 -23.24 -0.53 8.80
N LYS A 91 -22.07 -0.40 8.19
CA LYS A 91 -20.83 -0.92 8.78
C LYS A 91 -20.24 0.01 9.85
N GLY A 92 -20.70 1.26 9.97
CA GLY A 92 -20.14 2.26 10.88
C GLY A 92 -18.65 2.50 10.59
N LEU A 93 -18.29 2.74 9.32
CA LEU A 93 -16.91 2.87 8.90
C LEU A 93 -16.33 4.23 9.26
N THR A 94 -15.06 4.25 9.64
CA THR A 94 -14.26 5.47 9.69
C THR A 94 -13.44 5.59 8.41
N ILE A 95 -13.58 6.70 7.69
CA ILE A 95 -12.77 7.00 6.50
C ILE A 95 -11.91 8.23 6.80
N ARG A 96 -10.60 8.10 6.59
CA ARG A 96 -9.63 9.13 6.95
C ARG A 96 -8.62 9.34 5.83
N GLY A 97 -8.28 10.60 5.54
CA GLY A 97 -7.12 10.96 4.73
C GLY A 97 -5.83 10.97 5.56
N SER A 98 -4.71 10.64 4.93
CA SER A 98 -3.37 10.76 5.50
C SER A 98 -2.42 11.26 4.42
N ILE A 99 -1.85 12.44 4.62
CA ILE A 99 -0.86 13.01 3.72
C ILE A 99 0.54 12.80 4.29
N VAL A 100 1.39 12.10 3.52
CA VAL A 100 2.80 11.76 3.84
C VAL A 100 3.03 11.44 5.32
N GLY A 101 3.60 12.37 6.07
CA GLY A 101 3.87 12.28 7.49
C GLY A 101 4.52 13.55 8.03
N THR A 102 4.59 13.67 9.34
CA THR A 102 5.25 14.74 10.08
C THR A 102 6.72 14.41 10.34
N ARG A 103 7.48 15.36 10.92
CA ARG A 103 8.84 15.08 11.41
C ARG A 103 8.83 14.05 12.53
N GLN A 104 7.79 14.03 13.35
CA GLN A 104 7.62 13.04 14.41
C GLN A 104 7.45 11.64 13.82
N ASP A 105 6.59 11.47 12.82
CA ASP A 105 6.40 10.19 12.13
C ASP A 105 7.71 9.67 11.52
N MET A 106 8.55 10.56 10.96
CA MET A 106 9.86 10.20 10.44
C MET A 106 10.80 9.74 11.56
N ALA A 107 10.85 10.43 12.68
CA ALA A 107 11.66 10.04 13.83
C ALA A 107 11.26 8.67 14.37
N GLU A 108 9.97 8.41 14.48
CA GLU A 108 9.42 7.11 14.90
C GLU A 108 9.73 6.00 13.89
N ALA A 109 9.61 6.27 12.58
CA ALA A 109 9.98 5.31 11.54
C ALA A 109 11.47 4.94 11.60
N LEU A 110 12.35 5.92 11.84
CA LEU A 110 13.78 5.67 12.01
C LEU A 110 14.10 4.86 13.29
N ASP A 111 13.35 5.08 14.38
CA ASP A 111 13.48 4.25 15.59
C ASP A 111 13.06 2.79 15.29
N PHE A 112 11.94 2.57 14.60
CA PHE A 112 11.55 1.23 14.17
C PHE A 112 12.61 0.57 13.28
N TYR A 113 13.22 1.32 12.37
CA TYR A 113 14.31 0.82 11.53
C TYR A 113 15.55 0.46 12.37
N ALA A 114 15.96 1.34 13.28
CA ALA A 114 17.12 1.11 14.16
C ALA A 114 16.94 -0.14 15.05
N ARG A 115 15.71 -0.45 15.43
CA ARG A 115 15.34 -1.66 16.19
C ARG A 115 15.20 -2.91 15.32
N GLY A 116 15.46 -2.82 14.01
CA GLY A 116 15.34 -3.96 13.10
C GLY A 116 13.90 -4.41 12.83
N LEU A 117 12.91 -3.55 13.03
CA LEU A 117 11.49 -3.88 12.82
C LEU A 117 10.97 -3.47 11.43
N ILE A 118 11.77 -2.72 10.68
CA ILE A 118 11.49 -2.31 9.30
C ILE A 118 12.71 -2.69 8.45
N HIS A 119 12.45 -3.34 7.32
CA HIS A 119 13.47 -3.75 6.36
C HIS A 119 13.13 -3.17 4.98
N PRO A 120 13.54 -1.94 4.67
CA PRO A 120 13.27 -1.34 3.37
C PRO A 120 14.03 -2.07 2.26
N THR A 121 13.34 -2.36 1.17
CA THR A 121 13.96 -2.85 -0.07
C THR A 121 14.54 -1.64 -0.80
N VAL A 122 15.86 -1.57 -0.90
CA VAL A 122 16.58 -0.43 -1.49
C VAL A 122 17.60 -0.92 -2.51
N ALA A 123 17.65 -0.26 -3.66
CA ALA A 123 18.74 -0.39 -4.63
C ALA A 123 19.38 0.99 -4.86
N SER A 124 20.63 1.03 -5.32
CA SER A 124 21.34 2.26 -5.64
C SER A 124 21.45 2.44 -7.15
N ALA A 125 21.46 3.69 -7.59
CA ALA A 125 21.77 4.09 -8.96
C ALA A 125 22.67 5.33 -8.95
N LYS A 126 23.39 5.58 -10.05
CA LYS A 126 24.19 6.80 -10.25
C LYS A 126 23.29 7.96 -10.67
N LEU A 127 23.77 9.18 -10.51
CA LEU A 127 23.05 10.36 -10.99
C LEU A 127 22.83 10.33 -12.51
N ASP A 128 23.80 9.85 -13.26
CA ASP A 128 23.71 9.76 -14.72
C ASP A 128 22.59 8.84 -15.20
N ASP A 129 22.17 7.86 -14.38
CA ASP A 129 21.11 6.90 -14.67
C ASP A 129 19.72 7.44 -14.32
N ILE A 130 19.57 8.68 -13.85
CA ILE A 130 18.32 9.21 -13.30
C ILE A 130 17.14 9.13 -14.29
N ASN A 131 17.39 9.38 -15.57
CA ASN A 131 16.34 9.32 -16.60
C ASN A 131 15.86 7.88 -16.85
N GLU A 132 16.77 6.90 -16.78
CA GLU A 132 16.40 5.49 -16.85
C GLU A 132 15.58 5.09 -15.64
N VAL A 133 15.98 5.52 -14.44
CA VAL A 133 15.23 5.28 -13.19
C VAL A 133 13.81 5.85 -13.28
N PHE A 134 13.63 7.08 -13.78
CA PHE A 134 12.30 7.65 -14.03
C PHE A 134 11.50 6.86 -15.04
N GLY A 135 12.14 6.41 -16.13
CA GLY A 135 11.48 5.55 -17.12
C GLY A 135 10.97 4.23 -16.51
N ARG A 136 11.78 3.58 -15.69
CA ARG A 136 11.39 2.36 -14.94
C ARG A 136 10.28 2.63 -13.94
N MET A 137 10.35 3.75 -13.22
CA MET A 137 9.31 4.17 -12.27
C MET A 137 7.96 4.37 -12.99
N GLY A 138 7.95 5.07 -14.13
CA GLY A 138 6.75 5.28 -14.92
C GLY A 138 6.12 3.99 -15.45
N ARG A 139 6.92 2.96 -15.67
CA ARG A 139 6.45 1.61 -16.07
C ARG A 139 6.14 0.68 -14.89
N GLY A 140 6.25 1.15 -13.65
CA GLY A 140 6.01 0.34 -12.46
C GLY A 140 7.09 -0.75 -12.19
N GLN A 141 8.27 -0.65 -12.81
CA GLN A 141 9.36 -1.63 -12.78
C GLN A 141 10.36 -1.43 -11.63
N ILE A 142 9.92 -0.80 -10.55
CA ILE A 142 10.75 -0.59 -9.35
C ILE A 142 10.07 -1.26 -8.16
N ASP A 143 10.77 -2.21 -7.56
CA ASP A 143 10.39 -2.83 -6.31
C ASP A 143 11.14 -2.13 -5.16
N GLY A 144 10.41 -1.52 -4.24
CA GLY A 144 10.99 -0.77 -3.13
C GLY A 144 11.37 0.66 -3.50
N ARG A 145 12.65 1.02 -3.29
CA ARG A 145 13.18 2.39 -3.50
C ARG A 145 14.53 2.35 -4.22
N ILE A 146 14.74 3.34 -5.09
CA ILE A 146 16.05 3.61 -5.68
C ILE A 146 16.64 4.83 -4.98
N VAL A 147 17.85 4.69 -4.47
CA VAL A 147 18.63 5.79 -3.90
C VAL A 147 19.67 6.21 -4.92
N ILE A 148 19.73 7.51 -5.26
CA ILE A 148 20.78 8.05 -6.09
C ILE A 148 22.00 8.29 -5.21
N ASP A 149 23.08 7.57 -5.50
CA ASP A 149 24.36 7.69 -4.78
C ASP A 149 25.31 8.61 -5.54
N TYR A 150 25.43 9.84 -5.07
CA TYR A 150 26.28 10.88 -5.65
C TYR A 150 27.80 10.59 -5.53
N ARG A 151 28.20 9.57 -4.76
CA ARG A 151 29.61 9.16 -4.62
C ARG A 151 30.06 8.24 -5.74
N GLN A 152 29.14 7.73 -6.53
CA GLN A 152 29.38 6.79 -7.64
C GLN A 152 29.36 7.47 -9.02
N SER A 153 29.49 8.79 -9.05
CA SER A 153 29.57 9.59 -10.29
C SER A 153 30.94 9.43 -10.98
#